data_c91e6a8fdcdedfd830fe65a7f57ca8a4
#
_entry.id   c91e6a8fdcdedfd830fe65a7f57ca8a4
#
_cell.length_a   1.000
_cell.length_b   1.000
_cell.length_c   1.000
_cell.angle_alpha   90.00
_cell.angle_beta   90.00
_cell.angle_gamma   90.00
#
_symmetry.space_group_name_H-M   'P 1'
#
loop_
_entity.id
_entity.type
_entity.pdbx_description
1 polymer ?
#
loop_
_entity_poly.entity_id
_entity_poly.type
_entity_poly.pdbx_seq_one_letter_code
_entity_poly.pdbx_strand_id
1 'polypeptide(L)'
;MFLEKLIQNNYPLYEYAFKAHQSGEILPDTYLLDLDTTVSNGRKMIEEASKYGLELYFMLKQIGRNPMVARELMKIGFKGCVAVDYKEALLMLDNDIPLCNVGHLEQVPYAALKRIIASSPELMTVYSKEKIKEINELSKELNVVSNIMLRITDEDANIYSGQEVGIPSSKINEYVDLIESLDNVKLSGITVFPALLFDGEKISETENINALKRAQKILTDRGYKDINYNIPSASCCASFKLISELGGKSAEPGHGLTGTTPLHKASDEPEKTAYVYVSEISHNFRGQALCFGGGSYRRGHLENCMVGKSADTALRYKVHSAADDSIDYHFIIDGECDVSDTVVMCFRTQIFTTRSHVGVVKGLSENKPELYLFDSLGKEIKRNW
;
A
#
# COMPACT_ATOMS: atom_id res chain seq x y z
N MET A 1 -1.50 9.94 -14.58
CA MET A 1 -0.66 10.54 -13.52
C MET A 1 0.81 10.12 -13.65
N PHE A 2 1.12 8.82 -13.76
CA PHE A 2 2.49 8.29 -13.82
C PHE A 2 2.88 7.71 -15.20
N LEU A 3 2.07 7.91 -16.23
CA LEU A 3 2.28 7.31 -17.56
C LEU A 3 3.61 7.72 -18.18
N GLU A 4 3.98 9.00 -18.08
CA GLU A 4 5.27 9.52 -18.55
C GLU A 4 6.44 8.89 -17.79
N LYS A 5 6.32 8.81 -16.46
CA LYS A 5 7.36 8.17 -15.61
C LYS A 5 7.54 6.71 -15.96
N LEU A 6 6.43 5.97 -16.22
CA LEU A 6 6.49 4.59 -16.69
C LEU A 6 7.28 4.49 -18.01
N ILE A 7 6.91 5.30 -19.02
CA ILE A 7 7.56 5.28 -20.33
C ILE A 7 9.05 5.65 -20.23
N GLN A 8 9.38 6.63 -19.37
CA GLN A 8 10.75 7.11 -19.20
C GLN A 8 11.66 6.16 -18.44
N ASN A 9 11.16 5.53 -17.37
CA ASN A 9 12.02 4.81 -16.44
C ASN A 9 11.76 3.29 -16.36
N ASN A 10 10.71 2.78 -17.03
CA ASN A 10 10.41 1.35 -17.17
C ASN A 10 9.72 1.03 -18.51
N TYR A 11 10.35 1.40 -19.62
CA TYR A 11 9.85 1.11 -20.96
C TYR A 11 9.61 -0.38 -21.22
N PRO A 12 10.43 -1.33 -20.72
CA PRO A 12 10.15 -2.76 -20.89
C PRO A 12 8.79 -3.22 -20.37
N LEU A 13 8.33 -2.69 -19.23
CA LEU A 13 7.00 -2.99 -18.70
C LEU A 13 5.90 -2.36 -19.57
N TYR A 14 6.13 -1.11 -20.03
CA TYR A 14 5.20 -0.46 -20.96
C TYR A 14 5.03 -1.24 -22.25
N GLU A 15 6.11 -1.69 -22.87
CA GLU A 15 6.09 -2.50 -24.08
C GLU A 15 5.45 -3.89 -23.84
N TYR A 16 5.79 -4.54 -22.73
CA TYR A 16 5.24 -5.85 -22.37
C TYR A 16 3.71 -5.79 -22.17
N ALA A 17 3.18 -4.69 -21.67
CA ALA A 17 1.74 -4.50 -21.49
C ALA A 17 0.96 -4.67 -22.82
N PHE A 18 1.46 -4.08 -23.91
CA PHE A 18 0.87 -4.28 -25.25
C PHE A 18 1.03 -5.73 -25.73
N LYS A 19 2.22 -6.30 -25.60
CA LYS A 19 2.52 -7.67 -26.03
C LYS A 19 1.62 -8.69 -25.32
N ALA A 20 1.54 -8.62 -23.99
CA ALA A 20 0.77 -9.54 -23.17
C ALA A 20 -0.74 -9.47 -23.47
N HIS A 21 -1.26 -8.27 -23.69
CA HIS A 21 -2.67 -8.11 -24.04
C HIS A 21 -2.96 -8.57 -25.47
N GLN A 22 -2.20 -8.13 -26.47
CA GLN A 22 -2.43 -8.49 -27.87
C GLN A 22 -2.18 -9.98 -28.17
N SER A 23 -1.36 -10.66 -27.36
CA SER A 23 -1.18 -12.14 -27.46
C SER A 23 -2.26 -12.92 -26.69
N GLY A 24 -3.14 -12.27 -25.93
CA GLY A 24 -4.15 -12.92 -25.11
C GLY A 24 -3.59 -13.56 -23.82
N GLU A 25 -2.39 -13.17 -23.39
CA GLU A 25 -1.84 -13.64 -22.12
C GLU A 25 -2.58 -13.06 -20.92
N ILE A 26 -3.14 -11.86 -21.07
CA ILE A 26 -3.98 -11.18 -20.06
C ILE A 26 -5.29 -10.70 -20.68
N LEU A 27 -6.30 -10.58 -19.85
CA LEU A 27 -7.56 -9.91 -20.19
C LEU A 27 -7.47 -8.40 -19.92
N PRO A 28 -8.36 -7.57 -20.49
CA PRO A 28 -8.54 -6.20 -20.03
C PRO A 28 -8.91 -6.17 -18.53
N ASP A 29 -8.77 -4.99 -17.91
CA ASP A 29 -8.88 -4.81 -16.46
C ASP A 29 -7.82 -5.61 -15.69
N THR A 30 -6.56 -5.53 -16.16
CA THR A 30 -5.41 -6.18 -15.50
C THR A 30 -4.35 -5.15 -15.12
N TYR A 31 -3.89 -5.18 -13.88
CA TYR A 31 -2.66 -4.53 -13.46
C TYR A 31 -1.47 -5.45 -13.72
N LEU A 32 -0.47 -5.00 -14.44
CA LEU A 32 0.83 -5.69 -14.54
C LEU A 32 1.83 -5.05 -13.58
N LEU A 33 2.43 -5.86 -12.73
CA LEU A 33 3.46 -5.48 -11.78
C LEU A 33 4.80 -6.07 -12.21
N ASP A 34 5.79 -5.23 -12.43
CA ASP A 34 7.18 -5.62 -12.66
C ASP A 34 7.84 -5.99 -11.32
N LEU A 35 8.04 -7.27 -11.09
CA LEU A 35 8.64 -7.79 -9.87
C LEU A 35 10.11 -7.39 -9.74
N ASP A 36 10.86 -7.41 -10.83
CA ASP A 36 12.28 -7.08 -10.83
C ASP A 36 12.50 -5.62 -10.43
N THR A 37 11.72 -4.71 -11.00
CA THR A 37 11.76 -3.28 -10.65
C THR A 37 11.28 -3.05 -9.22
N THR A 38 10.22 -3.74 -8.76
CA THR A 38 9.73 -3.66 -7.37
C THR A 38 10.81 -4.08 -6.38
N VAL A 39 11.49 -5.20 -6.63
CA VAL A 39 12.60 -5.69 -5.80
C VAL A 39 13.80 -4.74 -5.86
N SER A 40 14.11 -4.20 -7.03
CA SER A 40 15.18 -3.18 -7.18
C SER A 40 14.88 -1.92 -6.37
N ASN A 41 13.64 -1.42 -6.40
CA ASN A 41 13.20 -0.32 -5.54
C ASN A 41 13.35 -0.66 -4.07
N GLY A 42 12.92 -1.88 -3.67
CA GLY A 42 13.07 -2.38 -2.30
C GLY A 42 14.54 -2.40 -1.84
N ARG A 43 15.49 -2.80 -2.69
CA ARG A 43 16.93 -2.79 -2.36
C ARG A 43 17.45 -1.37 -2.10
N LYS A 44 17.08 -0.40 -2.94
CA LYS A 44 17.42 1.01 -2.72
C LYS A 44 16.85 1.55 -1.41
N MET A 45 15.64 1.16 -1.08
CA MET A 45 15.01 1.52 0.20
C MET A 45 15.75 0.90 1.40
N ILE A 46 16.14 -0.37 1.34
CA ILE A 46 16.94 -1.02 2.40
C ILE A 46 18.27 -0.29 2.57
N GLU A 47 18.96 0.03 1.48
CA GLU A 47 20.23 0.78 1.52
C GLU A 47 20.04 2.16 2.16
N GLU A 48 19.01 2.93 1.73
CA GLU A 48 18.75 4.26 2.28
C GLU A 48 18.33 4.19 3.76
N ALA A 49 17.39 3.28 4.11
CA ALA A 49 16.88 3.11 5.47
C ALA A 49 18.00 2.72 6.46
N SER A 50 18.98 1.91 6.01
CA SER A 50 20.11 1.48 6.85
C SER A 50 20.96 2.65 7.34
N LYS A 51 21.06 3.76 6.59
CA LYS A 51 21.79 4.97 6.99
C LYS A 51 21.20 5.62 8.24
N TYR A 52 19.94 5.37 8.52
CA TYR A 52 19.17 5.95 9.62
C TYR A 52 18.77 4.92 10.67
N GLY A 53 19.22 3.66 10.52
CA GLY A 53 18.87 2.58 11.45
C GLY A 53 17.40 2.17 11.42
N LEU A 54 16.68 2.39 10.29
CA LEU A 54 15.28 2.04 10.16
C LEU A 54 15.11 0.60 9.68
N GLU A 55 14.17 -0.12 10.28
CA GLU A 55 13.66 -1.38 9.76
C GLU A 55 12.54 -1.12 8.75
N LEU A 56 12.45 -1.96 7.71
CA LEU A 56 11.41 -1.81 6.69
C LEU A 56 10.37 -2.93 6.77
N TYR A 57 9.11 -2.53 6.81
CA TYR A 57 7.93 -3.37 6.66
C TYR A 57 7.27 -3.04 5.33
N PHE A 58 6.72 -4.01 4.62
CA PHE A 58 6.02 -3.72 3.37
C PHE A 58 4.50 -3.62 3.58
N MET A 59 3.87 -2.78 2.76
CA MET A 59 2.41 -2.64 2.69
C MET A 59 1.96 -2.96 1.26
N LEU A 60 1.17 -4.03 1.06
CA LEU A 60 0.85 -4.56 -0.27
C LEU A 60 -0.58 -4.31 -0.76
N LYS A 61 -1.42 -3.64 0.01
CA LYS A 61 -2.80 -3.33 -0.42
C LYS A 61 -2.86 -2.61 -1.77
N GLN A 62 -1.86 -1.75 -2.06
CA GLN A 62 -1.79 -0.99 -3.29
C GLN A 62 -1.59 -1.86 -4.52
N ILE A 63 -0.96 -3.02 -4.36
CA ILE A 63 -0.57 -3.96 -5.43
C ILE A 63 -1.24 -5.33 -5.31
N GLY A 64 -2.44 -5.37 -4.72
CA GLY A 64 -3.27 -6.57 -4.67
C GLY A 64 -2.86 -7.59 -3.62
N ARG A 65 -2.23 -7.18 -2.52
CA ARG A 65 -1.88 -8.06 -1.38
C ARG A 65 -1.08 -9.31 -1.78
N ASN A 66 -0.21 -9.19 -2.75
CA ASN A 66 0.40 -10.31 -3.45
C ASN A 66 1.46 -11.04 -2.61
N PRO A 67 1.26 -12.35 -2.26
CA PRO A 67 2.20 -13.10 -1.44
C PRO A 67 3.54 -13.41 -2.14
N MET A 68 3.55 -13.48 -3.47
CA MET A 68 4.78 -13.68 -4.24
C MET A 68 5.70 -12.47 -4.08
N VAL A 69 5.13 -11.27 -4.21
CA VAL A 69 5.88 -10.01 -3.98
C VAL A 69 6.40 -9.92 -2.54
N ALA A 70 5.56 -10.29 -1.55
CA ALA A 70 5.95 -10.31 -0.15
C ALA A 70 7.19 -11.18 0.09
N ARG A 71 7.21 -12.41 -0.44
CA ARG A 71 8.35 -13.33 -0.30
C ARG A 71 9.63 -12.77 -0.92
N GLU A 72 9.55 -12.12 -2.07
CA GLU A 72 10.73 -11.51 -2.71
C GLU A 72 11.24 -10.30 -1.92
N LEU A 73 10.36 -9.48 -1.34
CA LEU A 73 10.76 -8.38 -0.46
C LEU A 73 11.42 -8.89 0.84
N MET A 74 10.91 -9.98 1.44
CA MET A 74 11.56 -10.58 2.61
C MET A 74 12.97 -11.10 2.31
N LYS A 75 13.20 -11.70 1.14
CA LYS A 75 14.54 -12.17 0.72
C LYS A 75 15.59 -11.07 0.67
N ILE A 76 15.18 -9.83 0.46
CA ILE A 76 16.10 -8.69 0.40
C ILE A 76 16.22 -7.92 1.72
N GLY A 77 15.49 -8.32 2.77
CA GLY A 77 15.67 -7.79 4.13
C GLY A 77 14.48 -7.04 4.73
N PHE A 78 13.33 -6.98 4.05
CA PHE A 78 12.10 -6.53 4.71
C PHE A 78 11.68 -7.54 5.78
N LYS A 79 11.15 -7.04 6.91
CA LYS A 79 10.82 -7.86 8.09
C LYS A 79 9.50 -8.60 7.96
N GLY A 80 8.49 -8.00 7.29
CA GLY A 80 7.17 -8.58 7.13
C GLY A 80 6.13 -7.55 6.73
N CYS A 81 4.87 -7.91 6.88
CA CYS A 81 3.71 -7.17 6.39
C CYS A 81 3.14 -6.20 7.42
N VAL A 82 2.83 -4.98 6.98
CA VAL A 82 1.84 -4.11 7.62
C VAL A 82 0.48 -4.41 7.00
N ALA A 83 -0.33 -5.21 7.68
CA ALA A 83 -1.66 -5.56 7.22
C ALA A 83 -2.67 -4.47 7.60
N VAL A 84 -3.28 -3.86 6.59
CA VAL A 84 -4.21 -2.73 6.81
C VAL A 84 -5.57 -3.17 7.29
N ASP A 85 -5.96 -4.41 6.99
CA ASP A 85 -7.18 -5.06 7.47
C ASP A 85 -6.93 -6.54 7.82
N TYR A 86 -7.91 -7.14 8.46
CA TYR A 86 -7.82 -8.54 8.90
C TYR A 86 -7.77 -9.56 7.74
N LYS A 87 -8.33 -9.24 6.56
CA LYS A 87 -8.28 -10.13 5.39
C LYS A 87 -6.88 -10.23 4.82
N GLU A 88 -6.16 -9.09 4.75
CA GLU A 88 -4.74 -9.07 4.39
C GLU A 88 -3.91 -9.84 5.41
N ALA A 89 -4.15 -9.63 6.71
CA ALA A 89 -3.44 -10.35 7.76
C ALA A 89 -3.62 -11.88 7.63
N LEU A 90 -4.86 -12.35 7.44
CA LEU A 90 -5.14 -13.78 7.28
C LEU A 90 -4.50 -14.35 6.01
N LEU A 91 -4.54 -13.62 4.89
CA LEU A 91 -3.89 -14.03 3.65
C LEU A 91 -2.36 -14.16 3.81
N MET A 92 -1.72 -13.22 4.51
CA MET A 92 -0.29 -13.28 4.78
C MET A 92 0.05 -14.50 5.64
N LEU A 93 -0.76 -14.78 6.68
CA LEU A 93 -0.59 -15.97 7.52
C LEU A 93 -0.81 -17.28 6.75
N ASP A 94 -1.76 -17.33 5.81
CA ASP A 94 -1.97 -18.50 4.93
C ASP A 94 -0.76 -18.77 4.02
N ASN A 95 0.13 -17.79 3.88
CA ASN A 95 1.32 -17.85 3.05
C ASN A 95 2.64 -17.80 3.83
N ASP A 96 2.59 -18.03 5.18
CA ASP A 96 3.75 -18.02 6.09
C ASP A 96 4.53 -16.69 6.08
N ILE A 97 3.82 -15.56 5.89
CA ILE A 97 4.40 -14.23 5.90
C ILE A 97 4.16 -13.58 7.26
N PRO A 98 5.22 -13.15 7.98
CA PRO A 98 5.09 -12.54 9.29
C PRO A 98 4.37 -11.19 9.25
N LEU A 99 3.58 -10.92 10.31
CA LEU A 99 2.88 -9.67 10.52
C LEU A 99 3.74 -8.74 11.41
N CYS A 100 4.10 -7.57 10.89
CA CYS A 100 4.83 -6.55 11.67
C CYS A 100 3.88 -5.55 12.32
N ASN A 101 2.79 -5.17 11.66
CA ASN A 101 1.76 -4.32 12.25
C ASN A 101 0.38 -4.73 11.72
N VAL A 102 -0.59 -4.87 12.62
CA VAL A 102 -1.98 -5.20 12.28
C VAL A 102 -2.94 -4.34 13.08
N GLY A 103 -4.09 -3.97 12.49
CA GLY A 103 -5.09 -3.14 13.15
C GLY A 103 -4.92 -1.62 12.93
N HIS A 104 -3.94 -1.22 12.11
CA HIS A 104 -3.58 0.18 11.92
C HIS A 104 -4.72 1.04 11.32
N LEU A 105 -5.42 0.54 10.31
CA LEU A 105 -6.55 1.24 9.67
C LEU A 105 -7.90 0.62 10.02
N GLU A 106 -7.96 -0.67 10.23
CA GLU A 106 -9.16 -1.40 10.60
C GLU A 106 -8.86 -2.32 11.78
N GLN A 107 -9.64 -2.23 12.86
CA GLN A 107 -9.47 -3.12 14.02
C GLN A 107 -9.76 -4.56 13.62
N VAL A 108 -8.97 -5.47 14.16
CA VAL A 108 -9.18 -6.90 13.95
C VAL A 108 -10.52 -7.33 14.58
N PRO A 109 -11.43 -7.96 13.82
CA PRO A 109 -12.68 -8.47 14.37
C PRO A 109 -12.40 -9.65 15.33
N TYR A 110 -13.25 -9.79 16.36
CA TYR A 110 -13.05 -10.76 17.43
C TYR A 110 -12.76 -12.20 16.92
N ALA A 111 -13.50 -12.64 15.90
CA ALA A 111 -13.35 -14.00 15.34
C ALA A 111 -11.95 -14.26 14.71
N ALA A 112 -11.23 -13.23 14.27
CA ALA A 112 -9.90 -13.36 13.69
C ALA A 112 -8.77 -13.16 14.72
N LEU A 113 -9.06 -12.54 15.87
CA LEU A 113 -8.05 -12.14 16.85
C LEU A 113 -7.19 -13.31 17.32
N LYS A 114 -7.79 -14.44 17.69
CA LYS A 114 -7.07 -15.60 18.27
C LYS A 114 -6.01 -16.13 17.30
N ARG A 115 -6.34 -16.22 16.01
CA ARG A 115 -5.40 -16.67 14.97
C ARG A 115 -4.26 -15.67 14.76
N ILE A 116 -4.58 -14.37 14.73
CA ILE A 116 -3.60 -13.32 14.55
C ILE A 116 -2.68 -13.23 15.76
N ILE A 117 -3.20 -13.27 17.00
CA ILE A 117 -2.37 -13.28 18.21
C ILE A 117 -1.44 -14.50 18.25
N ALA A 118 -1.93 -15.70 17.86
CA ALA A 118 -1.13 -16.91 17.80
C ALA A 118 0.07 -16.82 16.84
N SER A 119 0.01 -15.94 15.84
CA SER A 119 1.14 -15.68 14.93
C SER A 119 2.19 -14.74 15.50
N SER A 120 1.96 -14.20 16.69
CA SER A 120 2.86 -13.27 17.39
C SER A 120 3.25 -12.06 16.54
N PRO A 121 2.29 -11.24 16.06
CA PRO A 121 2.61 -10.04 15.30
C PRO A 121 3.51 -9.11 16.13
N GLU A 122 4.42 -8.41 15.46
CA GLU A 122 5.36 -7.51 16.15
C GLU A 122 4.62 -6.40 16.90
N LEU A 123 3.56 -5.83 16.29
CA LEU A 123 2.71 -4.79 16.87
C LEU A 123 1.24 -5.03 16.51
N MET A 124 0.36 -4.78 17.47
CA MET A 124 -1.09 -4.70 17.28
C MET A 124 -1.57 -3.28 17.55
N THR A 125 -1.97 -2.56 16.52
CA THR A 125 -2.48 -1.19 16.67
C THR A 125 -3.92 -1.21 17.16
N VAL A 126 -4.20 -0.45 18.22
CA VAL A 126 -5.53 -0.35 18.85
C VAL A 126 -5.87 1.10 19.22
N TYR A 127 -7.16 1.35 19.36
CA TYR A 127 -7.70 2.65 19.73
C TYR A 127 -8.99 2.57 20.59
N SER A 128 -9.25 1.39 21.19
CA SER A 128 -10.33 1.25 22.20
C SER A 128 -9.88 0.39 23.38
N LYS A 129 -10.40 0.70 24.56
CA LYS A 129 -10.13 -0.05 25.81
C LYS A 129 -10.69 -1.48 25.73
N GLU A 130 -11.83 -1.64 25.07
CA GLU A 130 -12.50 -2.94 24.85
C GLU A 130 -11.59 -3.87 24.04
N LYS A 131 -10.99 -3.36 22.96
CA LYS A 131 -10.09 -4.15 22.12
C LYS A 131 -8.81 -4.56 22.87
N ILE A 132 -8.26 -3.72 23.72
CA ILE A 132 -7.13 -4.07 24.58
C ILE A 132 -7.49 -5.23 25.51
N LYS A 133 -8.68 -5.21 26.13
CA LYS A 133 -9.16 -6.28 26.99
C LYS A 133 -9.37 -7.59 26.22
N GLU A 134 -10.01 -7.54 25.04
CA GLU A 134 -10.18 -8.71 24.18
C GLU A 134 -8.84 -9.36 23.82
N ILE A 135 -7.84 -8.55 23.45
CA ILE A 135 -6.49 -9.03 23.14
C ILE A 135 -5.85 -9.65 24.38
N ASN A 136 -5.95 -9.01 25.55
CA ASN A 136 -5.41 -9.56 26.80
C ASN A 136 -5.99 -10.93 27.15
N GLU A 137 -7.32 -11.09 27.08
CA GLU A 137 -7.97 -12.38 27.38
C GLU A 137 -7.53 -13.49 26.43
N LEU A 138 -7.50 -13.22 25.13
CA LEU A 138 -7.05 -14.21 24.15
C LEU A 138 -5.54 -14.49 24.23
N SER A 139 -4.73 -13.48 24.56
CA SER A 139 -3.29 -13.66 24.80
C SER A 139 -3.04 -14.54 26.04
N LYS A 140 -3.85 -14.38 27.10
CA LYS A 140 -3.82 -15.24 28.28
C LYS A 140 -4.16 -16.70 27.92
N GLU A 141 -5.21 -16.93 27.13
CA GLU A 141 -5.56 -18.28 26.66
C GLU A 141 -4.43 -18.95 25.86
N LEU A 142 -3.68 -18.14 25.09
CA LEU A 142 -2.56 -18.61 24.27
C LEU A 142 -1.22 -18.63 25.02
N ASN A 143 -1.19 -18.18 26.28
CA ASN A 143 0.00 -18.04 27.10
C ASN A 143 1.11 -17.20 26.44
N VAL A 144 0.72 -16.06 25.86
CA VAL A 144 1.62 -15.08 25.21
C VAL A 144 1.38 -13.68 25.77
N VAL A 145 2.30 -12.76 25.47
CA VAL A 145 2.14 -11.31 25.73
C VAL A 145 2.10 -10.58 24.39
N SER A 146 0.99 -9.90 24.12
CA SER A 146 0.82 -9.13 22.87
C SER A 146 1.35 -7.71 23.01
N ASN A 147 2.08 -7.24 21.98
CA ASN A 147 2.61 -5.90 21.89
C ASN A 147 1.54 -4.94 21.36
N ILE A 148 1.15 -3.97 22.15
CA ILE A 148 0.13 -2.97 21.81
C ILE A 148 0.78 -1.69 21.31
N MET A 149 0.28 -1.18 20.19
CA MET A 149 0.56 0.16 19.68
C MET A 149 -0.72 1.00 19.76
N LEU A 150 -0.69 2.14 20.44
CA LEU A 150 -1.83 3.04 20.53
C LEU A 150 -1.85 4.02 19.36
N ARG A 151 -2.98 4.11 18.66
CA ARG A 151 -3.17 5.14 17.65
C ARG A 151 -3.71 6.41 18.28
N ILE A 152 -2.94 7.48 18.13
CA ILE A 152 -3.22 8.79 18.75
C ILE A 152 -3.83 9.73 17.71
N THR A 153 -4.79 10.56 18.13
CA THR A 153 -5.38 11.63 17.33
C THR A 153 -5.84 12.75 18.25
N ASP A 154 -5.86 13.98 17.77
CA ASP A 154 -6.40 15.13 18.49
C ASP A 154 -7.38 15.90 17.58
N GLU A 155 -8.02 16.95 18.10
CA GLU A 155 -9.05 17.70 17.37
C GLU A 155 -8.50 18.42 16.12
N ASP A 156 -7.21 18.79 16.13
CA ASP A 156 -6.50 19.41 15.02
C ASP A 156 -6.00 18.41 13.97
N ALA A 157 -6.35 17.13 14.11
CA ALA A 157 -5.82 16.07 13.27
C ALA A 157 -6.30 16.16 11.81
N ASN A 158 -5.38 15.95 10.88
CA ASN A 158 -5.71 15.70 9.49
C ASN A 158 -6.18 14.25 9.34
N ILE A 159 -7.48 14.04 9.15
CA ILE A 159 -8.09 12.71 9.07
C ILE A 159 -8.81 12.55 7.73
N TYR A 160 -8.62 11.41 7.07
CA TYR A 160 -9.40 11.05 5.88
C TYR A 160 -10.83 10.65 6.29
N SER A 161 -11.83 11.15 5.58
CA SER A 161 -13.23 10.76 5.77
C SER A 161 -13.39 9.23 5.68
N GLY A 162 -14.10 8.65 6.66
CA GLY A 162 -14.26 7.21 6.82
C GLY A 162 -13.06 6.51 7.51
N GLN A 163 -12.09 7.29 8.03
CA GLN A 163 -10.93 6.79 8.78
C GLN A 163 -10.75 7.55 10.11
N GLU A 164 -11.86 8.05 10.66
CA GLU A 164 -11.92 8.79 11.91
C GLU A 164 -11.72 7.83 13.09
N VAL A 165 -10.47 7.65 13.50
CA VAL A 165 -10.07 6.74 14.59
C VAL A 165 -8.86 7.27 15.33
N GLY A 166 -8.77 6.93 16.61
CA GLY A 166 -7.63 7.26 17.47
C GLY A 166 -8.05 7.65 18.87
N ILE A 167 -7.07 7.78 19.72
CA ILE A 167 -7.19 8.14 21.14
C ILE A 167 -6.69 9.57 21.29
N PRO A 168 -7.47 10.50 21.88
CA PRO A 168 -6.97 11.83 22.19
C PRO A 168 -5.69 11.75 23.04
N SER A 169 -4.66 12.53 22.69
CA SER A 169 -3.40 12.54 23.45
C SER A 169 -3.60 12.85 24.93
N SER A 170 -4.62 13.65 25.26
CA SER A 170 -5.01 13.95 26.65
C SER A 170 -5.50 12.75 27.45
N LYS A 171 -5.93 11.67 26.78
CA LYS A 171 -6.43 10.43 27.41
C LYS A 171 -5.42 9.31 27.45
N ILE A 172 -4.20 9.52 26.95
CA ILE A 172 -3.21 8.44 26.83
C ILE A 172 -2.92 7.77 28.18
N ASN A 173 -2.88 8.54 29.28
CA ASN A 173 -2.64 7.98 30.61
C ASN A 173 -3.67 6.92 31.00
N GLU A 174 -4.95 7.12 30.69
CA GLU A 174 -6.01 6.14 30.99
C GLU A 174 -5.80 4.81 30.24
N TYR A 175 -5.24 4.84 29.02
CA TYR A 175 -4.96 3.64 28.24
C TYR A 175 -3.68 2.96 28.72
N VAL A 176 -2.67 3.75 29.10
CA VAL A 176 -1.44 3.22 29.68
C VAL A 176 -1.72 2.54 31.01
N ASP A 177 -2.48 3.19 31.92
CA ASP A 177 -2.89 2.60 33.19
C ASP A 177 -3.66 1.29 32.99
N LEU A 178 -4.56 1.24 32.01
CA LEU A 178 -5.25 -0.02 31.67
C LEU A 178 -4.26 -1.10 31.22
N ILE A 179 -3.34 -0.79 30.31
CA ILE A 179 -2.36 -1.76 29.79
C ILE A 179 -1.46 -2.25 30.93
N GLU A 180 -0.98 -1.35 31.80
CA GLU A 180 -0.15 -1.68 32.97
C GLU A 180 -0.88 -2.55 34.01
N SER A 181 -2.22 -2.51 34.04
CA SER A 181 -3.05 -3.34 34.92
C SER A 181 -3.32 -4.76 34.38
N LEU A 182 -2.86 -5.07 33.15
CA LEU A 182 -3.13 -6.33 32.47
C LEU A 182 -1.82 -7.12 32.23
N ASP A 183 -1.87 -8.44 32.45
CA ASP A 183 -0.67 -9.29 32.45
C ASP A 183 -0.22 -9.76 31.06
N ASN A 184 -1.12 -9.82 30.07
CA ASN A 184 -0.87 -10.44 28.77
C ASN A 184 -0.83 -9.46 27.60
N VAL A 185 -0.71 -8.18 27.89
CA VAL A 185 -0.46 -7.10 26.91
C VAL A 185 0.61 -6.16 27.44
N LYS A 186 1.36 -5.52 26.57
CA LYS A 186 2.30 -4.45 26.96
C LYS A 186 2.28 -3.32 25.94
N LEU A 187 2.43 -2.09 26.42
CA LEU A 187 2.61 -0.94 25.54
C LEU A 187 3.98 -1.03 24.86
N SER A 188 3.99 -1.09 23.52
CA SER A 188 5.21 -1.23 22.72
C SER A 188 5.36 -0.12 21.69
N GLY A 189 4.29 0.65 21.40
CA GLY A 189 4.35 1.73 20.43
C GLY A 189 3.21 2.72 20.51
N ILE A 190 3.40 3.84 19.81
CA ILE A 190 2.34 4.80 19.47
C ILE A 190 2.46 5.19 18.01
N THR A 191 1.34 5.52 17.38
CA THR A 191 1.25 5.96 15.98
C THR A 191 0.23 7.06 15.78
N VAL A 192 0.39 7.82 14.71
CA VAL A 192 -0.59 8.79 14.17
C VAL A 192 -0.79 8.52 12.68
N PHE A 193 -1.88 8.98 12.06
CA PHE A 193 -2.09 8.77 10.63
C PHE A 193 -3.01 9.81 10.00
N PRO A 194 -2.62 10.38 8.85
CA PRO A 194 -1.28 10.30 8.23
C PRO A 194 -0.25 11.11 9.01
N ALA A 195 0.98 10.60 9.14
CA ALA A 195 2.07 11.34 9.79
C ALA A 195 2.79 12.28 8.82
N LEU A 196 3.08 11.78 7.62
CA LEU A 196 3.79 12.50 6.57
C LEU A 196 2.95 12.55 5.29
N LEU A 197 2.98 13.67 4.57
CA LEU A 197 2.36 13.83 3.24
C LEU A 197 3.26 14.65 2.31
N PHE A 198 3.06 14.49 1.01
CA PHE A 198 3.63 15.38 0.01
C PHE A 198 2.82 16.67 -0.02
N ASP A 199 3.48 17.80 0.22
CA ASP A 199 2.87 19.14 0.33
C ASP A 199 2.77 19.90 -1.00
N GLY A 200 3.29 19.30 -2.07
CA GLY A 200 3.39 19.88 -3.41
C GLY A 200 4.83 20.13 -3.82
N GLU A 201 5.78 20.16 -2.89
CA GLU A 201 7.21 20.38 -3.12
C GLU A 201 8.04 19.21 -2.55
N LYS A 202 7.77 18.79 -1.31
CA LYS A 202 8.51 17.75 -0.60
C LYS A 202 7.59 16.92 0.31
N ILE A 203 8.14 15.90 0.97
CA ILE A 203 7.46 15.19 2.05
C ILE A 203 7.63 15.98 3.34
N SER A 204 6.51 16.31 3.99
CA SER A 204 6.45 17.15 5.18
C SER A 204 5.59 16.52 6.28
N GLU A 205 5.80 16.96 7.53
CA GLU A 205 4.97 16.61 8.68
C GLU A 205 3.53 17.11 8.46
N THR A 206 2.56 16.31 8.92
CA THR A 206 1.17 16.75 9.08
C THR A 206 0.94 17.28 10.49
N GLU A 207 -0.22 17.92 10.74
CA GLU A 207 -0.63 18.35 12.08
C GLU A 207 -0.71 17.18 13.08
N ASN A 208 -0.89 15.94 12.59
CA ASN A 208 -0.93 14.74 13.44
C ASN A 208 0.38 14.51 14.21
N ILE A 209 1.51 15.02 13.73
CA ILE A 209 2.79 14.94 14.44
C ILE A 209 2.75 15.70 15.78
N ASN A 210 1.91 16.73 15.90
CA ASN A 210 1.75 17.43 17.17
C ASN A 210 1.13 16.50 18.24
N ALA A 211 0.13 15.69 17.87
CA ALA A 211 -0.45 14.68 18.76
C ALA A 211 0.58 13.62 19.15
N LEU A 212 1.41 13.16 18.19
CA LEU A 212 2.51 12.23 18.47
C LEU A 212 3.49 12.81 19.47
N LYS A 213 3.96 14.05 19.28
CA LYS A 213 4.91 14.75 20.17
C LYS A 213 4.34 14.93 21.58
N ARG A 214 3.03 15.25 21.70
CA ARG A 214 2.36 15.32 23.02
C ARG A 214 2.35 13.95 23.72
N ALA A 215 2.00 12.90 23.00
CA ALA A 215 2.00 11.53 23.51
C ALA A 215 3.41 11.05 23.88
N GLN A 216 4.42 11.33 23.07
CA GLN A 216 5.83 11.04 23.37
C GLN A 216 6.27 11.66 24.69
N LYS A 217 5.94 12.94 24.91
CA LYS A 217 6.26 13.64 26.17
C LYS A 217 5.63 12.94 27.37
N ILE A 218 4.33 12.60 27.30
CA ILE A 218 3.63 11.92 28.40
C ILE A 218 4.28 10.57 28.72
N LEU A 219 4.62 9.77 27.70
CA LEU A 219 5.26 8.48 27.89
C LEU A 219 6.68 8.61 28.45
N THR A 220 7.43 9.62 28.01
CA THR A 220 8.76 9.91 28.56
C THR A 220 8.68 10.31 30.03
N ASP A 221 7.74 11.18 30.40
CA ASP A 221 7.50 11.61 31.77
C ASP A 221 7.08 10.41 32.66
N ARG A 222 6.45 9.38 32.12
CA ARG A 222 6.14 8.09 32.79
C ARG A 222 7.31 7.10 32.84
N GLY A 223 8.45 7.43 32.25
CA GLY A 223 9.65 6.59 32.26
C GLY A 223 9.75 5.56 31.14
N TYR A 224 8.88 5.59 30.13
CA TYR A 224 9.01 4.77 28.94
C TYR A 224 10.21 5.22 28.09
N LYS A 225 11.20 4.33 27.90
CA LYS A 225 12.44 4.64 27.17
C LYS A 225 12.54 3.94 25.82
N ASP A 226 11.81 2.85 25.63
CA ASP A 226 11.93 1.98 24.44
C ASP A 226 10.58 1.74 23.78
N ILE A 227 9.94 2.82 23.37
CA ILE A 227 8.66 2.82 22.65
C ILE A 227 8.93 2.96 21.15
N ASN A 228 8.22 2.20 20.34
CA ASN A 228 8.22 2.37 18.88
C ASN A 228 7.34 3.58 18.51
N TYR A 229 7.92 4.57 17.87
CA TYR A 229 7.20 5.68 17.25
C TYR A 229 7.00 5.37 15.78
N ASN A 230 5.78 4.92 15.44
CA ASN A 230 5.42 4.62 14.07
C ASN A 230 4.96 5.89 13.36
N ILE A 231 5.62 6.23 12.24
CA ILE A 231 5.45 7.48 11.48
C ILE A 231 5.05 7.10 10.03
N PRO A 232 3.80 6.67 9.83
CA PRO A 232 3.33 6.14 8.57
C PRO A 232 2.98 7.23 7.56
N SER A 233 2.79 6.81 6.33
CA SER A 233 2.50 7.54 5.10
C SER A 233 3.75 8.07 4.40
N ALA A 234 3.62 8.23 3.09
CA ALA A 234 4.66 8.71 2.19
C ALA A 234 6.05 8.02 2.35
N SER A 235 6.08 6.77 2.85
CA SER A 235 7.32 6.02 3.05
C SER A 235 8.00 5.68 1.72
N CYS A 236 9.16 6.30 1.48
CA CYS A 236 10.07 6.09 0.35
C CYS A 236 11.45 6.62 0.74
N CYS A 237 12.47 6.45 -0.07
CA CYS A 237 13.84 6.90 0.23
C CYS A 237 13.90 8.36 0.73
N ALA A 238 13.15 9.25 0.10
CA ALA A 238 13.13 10.68 0.44
C ALA A 238 12.57 10.99 1.85
N SER A 239 11.83 10.07 2.47
CA SER A 239 11.21 10.29 3.79
C SER A 239 11.97 9.68 4.96
N PHE A 240 12.89 8.76 4.73
CA PHE A 240 13.49 7.96 5.80
C PHE A 240 14.30 8.80 6.80
N LYS A 241 15.01 9.82 6.32
CA LYS A 241 15.70 10.77 7.20
C LYS A 241 14.72 11.44 8.16
N LEU A 242 13.61 11.97 7.64
CA LEU A 242 12.60 12.65 8.45
C LEU A 242 11.92 11.69 9.45
N ILE A 243 11.64 10.45 9.03
CA ILE A 243 11.09 9.41 9.93
C ILE A 243 12.03 9.18 11.11
N SER A 244 13.33 9.04 10.87
CA SER A 244 14.34 8.86 11.92
C SER A 244 14.46 10.09 12.82
N GLU A 245 14.48 11.29 12.27
CA GLU A 245 14.53 12.55 13.03
C GLU A 245 13.33 12.74 13.95
N LEU A 246 12.16 12.21 13.60
CA LEU A 246 10.96 12.18 14.44
C LEU A 246 10.95 11.03 15.46
N GLY A 247 12.03 10.25 15.53
CA GLY A 247 12.18 9.14 16.47
C GLY A 247 11.60 7.82 16.01
N GLY A 248 11.22 7.70 14.73
CA GLY A 248 10.77 6.45 14.12
C GLY A 248 11.89 5.40 14.08
N LYS A 249 11.54 4.13 14.31
CA LYS A 249 12.46 2.98 14.22
C LYS A 249 12.20 2.13 12.99
N SER A 250 11.05 2.33 12.34
CA SER A 250 10.63 1.58 11.15
C SER A 250 9.92 2.47 10.14
N ALA A 251 9.86 2.02 8.89
CA ALA A 251 9.08 2.64 7.83
C ALA A 251 8.26 1.59 7.07
N GLU A 252 7.14 2.01 6.49
CA GLU A 252 6.11 1.15 5.93
C GLU A 252 5.85 1.48 4.43
N PRO A 253 6.83 1.28 3.52
CA PRO A 253 6.62 1.58 2.12
C PRO A 253 5.53 0.72 1.48
N GLY A 254 4.65 1.39 0.73
CA GLY A 254 3.64 0.80 -0.12
C GLY A 254 3.78 1.34 -1.54
N HIS A 255 3.22 2.52 -1.85
CA HIS A 255 3.42 3.18 -3.15
C HIS A 255 4.89 3.48 -3.49
N GLY A 256 5.74 3.63 -2.49
CA GLY A 256 7.18 3.76 -2.70
C GLY A 256 7.77 2.54 -3.40
N LEU A 257 7.34 1.31 -3.04
CA LEU A 257 7.81 0.07 -3.67
C LEU A 257 7.58 0.05 -5.20
N THR A 258 6.59 0.77 -5.67
CA THR A 258 6.23 0.86 -7.09
C THR A 258 6.56 2.20 -7.74
N GLY A 259 7.28 3.09 -7.03
CA GLY A 259 7.64 4.41 -7.55
C GLY A 259 6.43 5.28 -7.91
N THR A 260 5.35 5.22 -7.11
CA THR A 260 4.08 5.87 -7.42
C THR A 260 3.47 6.66 -6.25
N THR A 261 4.32 7.21 -5.39
CA THR A 261 3.88 8.25 -4.45
C THR A 261 3.66 9.58 -5.19
N PRO A 262 2.91 10.54 -4.64
CA PRO A 262 2.77 11.86 -5.26
C PRO A 262 4.11 12.56 -5.55
N LEU A 263 5.15 12.34 -4.72
CA LEU A 263 6.49 12.85 -4.94
C LEU A 263 7.09 12.35 -6.25
N HIS A 264 6.94 11.03 -6.56
CA HIS A 264 7.45 10.44 -7.81
C HIS A 264 6.82 11.02 -9.09
N LYS A 265 5.63 11.64 -8.99
CA LYS A 265 5.09 12.42 -10.11
C LYS A 265 5.86 13.72 -10.31
N ALA A 266 6.24 14.38 -9.22
CA ALA A 266 6.79 15.74 -9.23
C ALA A 266 8.30 15.78 -9.46
N SER A 267 9.03 14.73 -9.00
CA SER A 267 10.50 14.67 -9.03
C SER A 267 11.02 13.34 -9.55
N ASP A 268 12.32 13.28 -9.83
CA ASP A 268 13.03 12.07 -10.20
C ASP A 268 13.62 11.44 -8.93
N GLU A 269 12.89 10.45 -8.42
CA GLU A 269 13.28 9.70 -7.22
C GLU A 269 14.05 8.42 -7.58
N PRO A 270 14.76 7.81 -6.61
CA PRO A 270 15.47 6.56 -6.84
C PRO A 270 14.56 5.41 -7.28
N GLU A 271 13.34 5.35 -6.76
CA GLU A 271 12.37 4.29 -7.06
C GLU A 271 11.73 4.54 -8.43
N LYS A 272 11.67 3.49 -9.24
CA LYS A 272 11.10 3.52 -10.59
C LYS A 272 9.65 3.02 -10.59
N THR A 273 8.87 3.49 -11.56
CA THR A 273 7.50 3.03 -11.77
C THR A 273 7.48 1.54 -12.11
N ALA A 274 6.81 0.73 -11.28
CA ALA A 274 6.85 -0.72 -11.35
C ALA A 274 5.51 -1.38 -11.65
N TYR A 275 4.46 -0.63 -11.99
CA TYR A 275 3.21 -1.21 -12.46
C TYR A 275 2.56 -0.37 -13.57
N VAL A 276 1.65 -1.03 -14.27
CA VAL A 276 0.81 -0.45 -15.33
C VAL A 276 -0.57 -1.08 -15.29
N TYR A 277 -1.60 -0.33 -15.64
CA TYR A 277 -2.96 -0.84 -15.83
C TYR A 277 -3.24 -1.02 -17.32
N VAL A 278 -3.76 -2.19 -17.68
CA VAL A 278 -4.04 -2.59 -19.06
C VAL A 278 -5.52 -2.83 -19.24
N SER A 279 -6.07 -2.23 -20.31
CA SER A 279 -7.45 -2.40 -20.73
C SER A 279 -7.52 -2.57 -22.26
N GLU A 280 -8.74 -2.59 -22.80
CA GLU A 280 -9.04 -2.79 -24.22
C GLU A 280 -10.19 -1.88 -24.63
N ILE A 281 -10.14 -1.34 -25.85
CA ILE A 281 -11.28 -0.63 -26.44
C ILE A 281 -12.43 -1.61 -26.69
N SER A 282 -13.52 -1.41 -25.95
CA SER A 282 -14.73 -2.22 -26.08
C SER A 282 -15.59 -1.78 -27.27
N HIS A 283 -15.82 -0.46 -27.40
CA HIS A 283 -16.67 0.12 -28.45
C HIS A 283 -16.50 1.64 -28.50
N ASN A 284 -17.06 2.25 -29.57
CA ASN A 284 -17.21 3.71 -29.68
C ASN A 284 -18.68 4.11 -29.50
N PHE A 285 -18.91 5.25 -28.85
CA PHE A 285 -20.23 5.82 -28.65
C PHE A 285 -20.18 7.35 -28.62
N ARG A 286 -20.96 7.98 -29.49
CA ARG A 286 -21.08 9.47 -29.60
C ARG A 286 -19.73 10.19 -29.73
N GLY A 287 -18.82 9.67 -30.54
CA GLY A 287 -17.52 10.28 -30.79
C GLY A 287 -16.49 10.08 -29.68
N GLN A 288 -16.77 9.18 -28.74
CA GLN A 288 -15.85 8.76 -27.69
C GLN A 288 -15.61 7.26 -27.76
N ALA A 289 -14.43 6.80 -27.37
CA ALA A 289 -14.16 5.39 -27.17
C ALA A 289 -14.37 4.99 -25.70
N LEU A 290 -14.83 3.77 -25.48
CA LEU A 290 -15.00 3.19 -24.15
C LEU A 290 -14.11 1.96 -24.04
N CYS A 291 -13.26 1.91 -23.01
CA CYS A 291 -12.47 0.74 -22.67
C CYS A 291 -12.99 0.07 -21.39
N PHE A 292 -12.71 -1.21 -21.19
CA PHE A 292 -13.13 -1.93 -20.00
C PHE A 292 -12.59 -1.25 -18.73
N GLY A 293 -13.46 -1.09 -17.73
CA GLY A 293 -13.14 -0.56 -16.42
C GLY A 293 -12.98 -1.66 -15.37
N GLY A 294 -13.00 -1.28 -14.09
CA GLY A 294 -12.89 -2.20 -12.94
C GLY A 294 -11.75 -1.86 -12.00
N GLY A 295 -10.70 -1.23 -12.53
CA GLY A 295 -9.51 -0.87 -11.76
C GLY A 295 -9.50 0.57 -11.22
N SER A 296 -10.62 1.29 -11.28
CA SER A 296 -10.66 2.67 -10.81
C SER A 296 -10.53 2.77 -9.29
N TYR A 297 -9.71 3.73 -8.87
CA TYR A 297 -9.67 4.21 -7.50
C TYR A 297 -9.97 5.71 -7.50
N ARG A 298 -10.95 6.16 -6.69
CA ARG A 298 -11.45 7.54 -6.69
C ARG A 298 -10.37 8.62 -6.58
N ARG A 299 -9.27 8.33 -5.86
CA ARG A 299 -8.11 9.22 -5.69
C ARG A 299 -6.94 8.82 -6.60
N GLY A 300 -7.24 8.15 -7.73
CA GLY A 300 -6.24 7.62 -8.66
C GLY A 300 -5.61 8.68 -9.55
N HIS A 301 -6.32 9.80 -9.76
CA HIS A 301 -5.92 10.87 -10.68
C HIS A 301 -5.62 10.33 -12.09
N LEU A 302 -6.61 9.60 -12.64
CA LEU A 302 -6.59 9.13 -14.02
C LEU A 302 -6.68 10.34 -14.96
N GLU A 303 -5.74 10.45 -15.92
CA GLU A 303 -5.62 11.61 -16.78
C GLU A 303 -5.46 11.23 -18.26
N ASN A 304 -4.53 10.32 -18.53
CA ASN A 304 -4.10 9.96 -19.88
C ASN A 304 -3.96 8.44 -20.03
N CYS A 305 -4.11 7.98 -21.28
CA CYS A 305 -3.81 6.61 -21.71
C CYS A 305 -3.04 6.61 -23.03
N MET A 306 -2.41 5.50 -23.34
CA MET A 306 -1.89 5.17 -24.66
C MET A 306 -2.77 4.08 -25.27
N VAL A 307 -3.18 4.25 -26.53
CA VAL A 307 -4.09 3.32 -27.23
C VAL A 307 -3.47 2.87 -28.54
N GLY A 308 -3.45 1.60 -28.82
CA GLY A 308 -2.93 1.02 -30.06
C GLY A 308 -2.63 -0.47 -29.98
N LYS A 309 -2.03 -1.02 -31.04
CA LYS A 309 -1.63 -2.44 -31.13
C LYS A 309 -0.25 -2.73 -30.55
N SER A 310 0.62 -1.72 -30.46
CA SER A 310 1.98 -1.86 -29.95
C SER A 310 2.43 -0.57 -29.27
N ALA A 311 3.47 -0.67 -28.44
CA ALA A 311 4.06 0.46 -27.75
C ALA A 311 4.54 1.57 -28.72
N ASP A 312 5.09 1.19 -29.88
CA ASP A 312 5.67 2.11 -30.86
C ASP A 312 4.61 2.87 -31.68
N THR A 313 3.42 2.28 -31.85
CA THR A 313 2.33 2.84 -32.67
C THR A 313 1.21 3.46 -31.85
N ALA A 314 1.24 3.27 -30.53
CA ALA A 314 0.19 3.75 -29.65
C ALA A 314 0.13 5.29 -29.63
N LEU A 315 -1.09 5.81 -29.65
CA LEU A 315 -1.36 7.25 -29.57
C LEU A 315 -1.88 7.62 -28.19
N ARG A 316 -1.58 8.84 -27.79
CA ARG A 316 -2.02 9.39 -26.50
C ARG A 316 -3.42 9.97 -26.59
N TYR A 317 -4.24 9.61 -25.61
CA TYR A 317 -5.58 10.15 -25.42
C TYR A 317 -5.79 10.61 -23.98
N LYS A 318 -6.76 11.49 -23.79
CA LYS A 318 -7.28 11.82 -22.47
C LYS A 318 -8.31 10.77 -22.06
N VAL A 319 -8.30 10.37 -20.80
CA VAL A 319 -9.20 9.34 -20.27
C VAL A 319 -9.85 9.81 -18.98
N HIS A 320 -11.11 9.44 -18.79
CA HIS A 320 -11.93 9.78 -17.64
C HIS A 320 -12.43 8.51 -16.96
N SER A 321 -12.43 8.50 -15.63
CA SER A 321 -13.10 7.48 -14.84
C SER A 321 -14.62 7.64 -14.94
N ALA A 322 -15.36 6.58 -14.59
CA ALA A 322 -16.80 6.70 -14.38
C ALA A 322 -17.13 7.73 -13.29
N ALA A 323 -18.33 8.31 -13.35
CA ALA A 323 -18.82 9.19 -12.29
C ALA A 323 -18.90 8.45 -10.94
N ASP A 324 -18.78 9.19 -9.85
CA ASP A 324 -18.71 8.62 -8.48
C ASP A 324 -19.99 7.87 -8.07
N ASP A 325 -21.13 8.17 -8.70
CA ASP A 325 -22.43 7.57 -8.50
C ASP A 325 -22.75 6.44 -9.51
N SER A 326 -21.78 6.04 -10.33
CA SER A 326 -21.91 4.98 -11.34
C SER A 326 -20.98 3.80 -11.07
N ILE A 327 -21.34 2.63 -11.63
CA ILE A 327 -20.45 1.47 -11.67
C ILE A 327 -19.44 1.67 -12.80
N ASP A 328 -18.16 1.46 -12.54
CA ASP A 328 -17.07 1.66 -13.48
C ASP A 328 -16.91 0.48 -14.47
N TYR A 329 -17.96 0.14 -15.21
CA TYR A 329 -17.85 -0.87 -16.27
C TYR A 329 -16.90 -0.44 -17.38
N HIS A 330 -16.82 0.87 -17.65
CA HIS A 330 -15.96 1.44 -18.67
C HIS A 330 -15.28 2.73 -18.19
N PHE A 331 -14.08 2.98 -18.71
CA PHE A 331 -13.49 4.32 -18.75
C PHE A 331 -13.82 4.96 -20.09
N ILE A 332 -13.92 6.29 -20.11
CA ILE A 332 -14.27 7.08 -21.30
C ILE A 332 -13.01 7.74 -21.83
N ILE A 333 -12.75 7.56 -23.12
CA ILE A 333 -11.60 8.11 -23.83
C ILE A 333 -12.08 9.18 -24.82
N ASP A 334 -11.46 10.35 -24.83
CA ASP A 334 -11.80 11.43 -25.75
C ASP A 334 -11.38 11.06 -27.18
N GLY A 335 -12.34 10.96 -28.09
CA GLY A 335 -12.16 10.53 -29.48
C GLY A 335 -12.47 9.05 -29.72
N GLU A 336 -12.57 8.67 -30.97
CA GLU A 336 -12.81 7.29 -31.40
C GLU A 336 -11.50 6.54 -31.55
N CYS A 337 -11.50 5.24 -31.21
CA CYS A 337 -10.37 4.34 -31.31
C CYS A 337 -10.80 3.03 -31.96
N ASP A 338 -9.84 2.25 -32.47
CA ASP A 338 -10.12 0.94 -33.03
C ASP A 338 -10.51 -0.04 -31.90
N VAL A 339 -11.59 -0.78 -32.11
CA VAL A 339 -12.04 -1.84 -31.18
C VAL A 339 -10.97 -2.90 -31.05
N SER A 340 -10.76 -3.43 -29.84
CA SER A 340 -9.71 -4.38 -29.47
C SER A 340 -8.29 -3.81 -29.47
N ASP A 341 -8.14 -2.48 -29.58
CA ASP A 341 -6.84 -1.87 -29.27
C ASP A 341 -6.55 -1.92 -27.78
N THR A 342 -5.30 -2.17 -27.45
CA THR A 342 -4.80 -2.13 -26.07
C THR A 342 -4.83 -0.71 -25.54
N VAL A 343 -5.33 -0.55 -24.32
CA VAL A 343 -5.29 0.72 -23.58
C VAL A 343 -4.34 0.57 -22.40
N VAL A 344 -3.31 1.40 -22.33
CA VAL A 344 -2.31 1.40 -21.28
C VAL A 344 -2.41 2.68 -20.45
N MET A 345 -2.54 2.53 -19.15
CA MET A 345 -2.67 3.63 -18.18
C MET A 345 -1.73 3.42 -16.99
N CYS A 346 -1.30 4.51 -16.35
CA CYS A 346 -0.58 4.43 -15.08
C CYS A 346 -1.02 5.56 -14.16
N PHE A 347 -1.73 5.21 -13.10
CA PHE A 347 -2.33 6.14 -12.14
C PHE A 347 -2.21 5.59 -10.72
N ARG A 348 -2.39 6.42 -9.70
CA ARG A 348 -2.35 5.94 -8.31
C ARG A 348 -3.48 4.95 -8.05
N THR A 349 -3.17 3.82 -7.41
CA THR A 349 -4.13 2.74 -7.21
C THR A 349 -4.19 2.24 -5.78
N GLN A 350 -5.28 1.53 -5.48
CA GLN A 350 -5.49 0.69 -4.31
C GLN A 350 -6.12 -0.61 -4.83
N ILE A 351 -5.31 -1.48 -5.42
CA ILE A 351 -5.79 -2.65 -6.19
C ILE A 351 -6.75 -3.52 -5.37
N PHE A 352 -6.52 -3.65 -4.05
CA PHE A 352 -7.37 -4.46 -3.18
C PHE A 352 -8.85 -4.01 -3.11
N THR A 353 -9.18 -2.79 -3.55
CA THR A 353 -10.56 -2.28 -3.62
C THR A 353 -11.19 -2.46 -4.99
N THR A 354 -10.46 -3.01 -5.95
CA THR A 354 -10.89 -3.20 -7.33
C THR A 354 -11.28 -4.65 -7.60
N ARG A 355 -11.83 -4.91 -8.78
CA ARG A 355 -12.10 -6.27 -9.28
C ARG A 355 -11.08 -6.74 -10.32
N SER A 356 -10.03 -5.96 -10.53
CA SER A 356 -9.00 -6.21 -11.54
C SER A 356 -8.20 -7.46 -11.27
N HIS A 357 -7.68 -8.08 -12.31
CA HIS A 357 -6.60 -9.05 -12.20
C HIS A 357 -5.26 -8.35 -11.90
N VAL A 358 -4.33 -9.11 -11.34
CA VAL A 358 -2.95 -8.67 -11.10
C VAL A 358 -2.00 -9.67 -11.74
N GLY A 359 -1.30 -9.25 -12.77
CA GLY A 359 -0.22 -10.03 -13.38
C GLY A 359 1.12 -9.62 -12.78
N VAL A 360 1.79 -10.51 -12.07
CA VAL A 360 3.17 -10.31 -11.61
C VAL A 360 4.11 -10.81 -12.67
N VAL A 361 4.93 -9.93 -13.21
CA VAL A 361 5.88 -10.25 -14.29
C VAL A 361 7.29 -10.28 -13.69
N LYS A 362 7.97 -11.42 -13.86
CA LYS A 362 9.35 -11.65 -13.46
C LYS A 362 10.23 -11.83 -14.71
N GLY A 363 11.49 -11.40 -14.65
CA GLY A 363 12.47 -11.59 -15.72
C GLY A 363 12.37 -10.58 -16.87
N LEU A 364 11.63 -9.47 -16.68
CA LEU A 364 11.59 -8.37 -17.67
C LEU A 364 12.98 -7.77 -17.92
N SER A 365 13.76 -7.60 -16.87
CA SER A 365 15.14 -7.09 -16.95
C SER A 365 16.09 -7.98 -17.75
N GLU A 366 15.75 -9.27 -17.89
CA GLU A 366 16.53 -10.29 -18.60
C GLU A 366 15.96 -10.63 -19.99
N ASN A 367 14.92 -9.93 -20.46
CA ASN A 367 14.14 -10.25 -21.65
C ASN A 367 13.58 -11.70 -21.68
N LYS A 368 13.23 -12.22 -20.50
CA LYS A 368 12.61 -13.55 -20.31
C LYS A 368 11.41 -13.42 -19.36
N PRO A 369 10.34 -12.74 -19.78
CA PRO A 369 9.19 -12.50 -18.91
C PRO A 369 8.46 -13.81 -18.59
N GLU A 370 8.20 -14.01 -17.31
CA GLU A 370 7.29 -15.03 -16.76
C GLU A 370 6.13 -14.32 -16.09
N LEU A 371 4.89 -14.67 -16.46
CA LEU A 371 3.67 -14.05 -15.98
C LEU A 371 2.94 -14.97 -15.00
N TYR A 372 2.67 -14.46 -13.80
CA TYR A 372 1.86 -15.08 -12.75
C TYR A 372 0.61 -14.26 -12.50
N LEU A 373 -0.56 -14.90 -12.49
CA LEU A 373 -1.84 -14.20 -12.39
C LEU A 373 -2.50 -14.38 -11.04
N PHE A 374 -3.04 -13.28 -10.52
CA PHE A 374 -3.73 -13.22 -9.23
C PHE A 374 -5.01 -12.38 -9.37
N ASP A 375 -5.93 -12.55 -8.44
CA ASP A 375 -7.01 -11.58 -8.24
C ASP A 375 -6.53 -10.35 -7.44
N SER A 376 -7.39 -9.35 -7.29
CA SER A 376 -7.08 -8.11 -6.57
C SER A 376 -6.84 -8.30 -5.06
N LEU A 377 -7.11 -9.50 -4.55
CA LEU A 377 -6.96 -9.88 -3.14
C LEU A 377 -5.77 -10.79 -2.88
N GLY A 378 -4.94 -11.06 -3.91
CA GLY A 378 -3.69 -11.83 -3.82
C GLY A 378 -3.85 -13.34 -3.96
N LYS A 379 -5.02 -13.84 -4.36
CA LYS A 379 -5.22 -15.26 -4.65
C LYS A 379 -4.78 -15.56 -6.09
N GLU A 380 -3.94 -16.59 -6.25
CA GLU A 380 -3.52 -17.05 -7.57
C GLU A 380 -4.72 -17.54 -8.40
N ILE A 381 -4.77 -17.17 -9.69
CA ILE A 381 -5.77 -17.59 -10.66
C ILE A 381 -5.11 -18.31 -11.83
N LYS A 382 -5.84 -19.26 -12.42
CA LYS A 382 -5.38 -19.98 -13.61
C LYS A 382 -5.98 -19.31 -14.85
N ARG A 383 -5.17 -19.17 -15.89
CA ARG A 383 -5.65 -18.77 -17.21
C ARG A 383 -6.59 -19.84 -17.76
N ASN A 384 -7.81 -19.46 -18.07
CA ASN A 384 -8.87 -20.35 -18.56
C ASN A 384 -9.68 -19.74 -19.73
N TRP A 385 -9.09 -18.75 -20.41
CA TRP A 385 -9.63 -18.08 -21.61
C TRP A 385 -8.77 -18.37 -22.84
#